data_5da55d4a8d3ec50ed88e0114cdc298e9
#
_entry.id   5da55d4a8d3ec50ed88e0114cdc298e9
#
_cell.length_a   1.000
_cell.length_b   1.000
_cell.length_c   1.000
_cell.angle_alpha   90.00
_cell.angle_beta   90.00
_cell.angle_gamma   90.00
#
_symmetry.space_group_name_H-M   'P 1'
#
loop_
_entity.id
_entity.type
_entity.pdbx_description
1 polymer ?
#
loop_
_entity_poly.entity_id
_entity_poly.type
_entity_poly.pdbx_seq_one_letter_code
_entity_poly.pdbx_strand_id
1 'polypeptide(L)' 'DIKIAGTGTILMSGNIGKIGGIRQKIYTAKQENVDLFFIPKAHLSDISGLKYTFDLIAVETIEEAVQALHEAIN' A
#
# COMPACT_ATOMS: atom_id res chain seq x y z
N ASP A 1 16.33 9.88 3.38
CA ASP A 1 15.08 9.95 2.60
C ASP A 1 14.29 8.65 2.69
N ILE A 2 12.97 8.77 2.79
CA ILE A 2 12.08 7.61 2.80
C ILE A 2 11.47 7.45 1.42
N LYS A 3 11.60 6.26 0.84
CA LYS A 3 11.00 5.96 -0.45
C LYS A 3 9.64 5.32 -0.22
N ILE A 4 8.59 6.01 -0.65
CA ILE A 4 7.21 5.61 -0.42
C ILE A 4 6.53 5.28 -1.75
N ALA A 5 5.77 4.18 -1.76
CA ALA A 5 4.97 3.81 -2.92
C ALA A 5 3.60 3.34 -2.45
N GLY A 6 2.68 3.22 -3.38
CA GLY A 6 1.35 2.76 -3.04
C GLY A 6 0.56 2.40 -4.29
N THR A 7 -0.52 1.66 -4.10
CA THR A 7 -1.40 1.27 -5.19
C THR A 7 -2.83 1.15 -4.67
N GLY A 8 -3.79 1.39 -5.55
CA GLY A 8 -5.19 1.31 -5.19
C GLY A 8 -6.03 2.10 -6.17
N THR A 9 -7.33 1.92 -6.09
CA THR A 9 -8.30 2.71 -6.86
C THR A 9 -9.05 3.60 -5.89
N ILE A 10 -9.13 4.90 -6.18
CA ILE A 10 -9.88 5.83 -5.34
C ILE A 10 -11.31 5.92 -5.86
N LEU A 11 -12.27 5.57 -5.00
CA LEU A 11 -13.69 5.64 -5.33
C LEU A 11 -14.23 7.03 -4.98
N MET A 12 -15.38 7.37 -5.54
CA MET A 12 -16.00 8.68 -5.30
C MET A 12 -16.34 8.92 -3.84
N SER A 13 -16.56 7.84 -3.08
CA SER A 13 -16.82 7.93 -1.63
C SER A 13 -15.58 8.24 -0.81
N GLY A 14 -14.40 8.24 -1.43
CA GLY A 14 -13.13 8.38 -0.71
C GLY A 14 -12.54 7.05 -0.27
N ASN A 15 -13.23 5.94 -0.53
CA ASN A 15 -12.72 4.62 -0.20
C ASN A 15 -11.66 4.18 -1.20
N ILE A 16 -10.75 3.34 -0.73
CA ILE A 16 -9.71 2.76 -1.58
C ILE A 16 -10.16 1.35 -1.97
N GLY A 17 -10.30 1.13 -3.28
CA GLY A 17 -10.76 -0.14 -3.80
C GLY A 17 -9.64 -1.02 -4.30
N LYS A 18 -9.99 -2.28 -4.59
CA LYS A 18 -9.06 -3.27 -5.10
C LYS A 18 -8.52 -2.91 -6.48
N ILE A 19 -7.34 -3.45 -6.78
CA ILE A 19 -6.73 -3.35 -8.11
C ILE A 19 -6.38 -4.75 -8.59
N GLY A 20 -6.09 -4.88 -9.88
CA GLY A 20 -5.54 -6.11 -10.42
C GLY A 20 -4.04 -6.17 -10.19
N GLY A 21 -3.50 -7.39 -10.07
CA GLY A 21 -2.07 -7.60 -10.02
C GLY A 21 -1.37 -7.11 -8.76
N ILE A 22 -2.01 -7.22 -7.60
CA ILE A 22 -1.40 -6.75 -6.34
C ILE A 22 -0.08 -7.48 -6.05
N ARG A 23 0.00 -8.78 -6.34
CA ARG A 23 1.22 -9.55 -6.07
C ARG A 23 2.37 -9.03 -6.93
N GLN A 24 2.08 -8.69 -8.19
CA GLN A 24 3.07 -8.11 -9.10
C GLN A 24 3.52 -6.73 -8.61
N LYS A 25 2.60 -5.94 -8.09
CA LYS A 25 2.93 -4.62 -7.54
C LYS A 25 3.87 -4.72 -6.35
N ILE A 26 3.63 -5.69 -5.48
CA ILE A 26 4.50 -5.92 -4.32
C ILE A 26 5.88 -6.37 -4.78
N TYR A 27 5.94 -7.24 -5.79
CA TYR A 27 7.21 -7.67 -6.34
C TYR A 27 8.00 -6.47 -6.87
N THR A 28 7.34 -5.59 -7.61
CA THR A 28 7.97 -4.38 -8.15
C THR A 28 8.48 -3.48 -7.02
N ALA A 29 7.69 -3.32 -5.96
CA ALA A 29 8.08 -2.51 -4.82
C ALA A 29 9.35 -3.05 -4.17
N LYS A 30 9.47 -4.38 -4.07
CA LYS A 30 10.68 -5.01 -3.53
C LYS A 30 11.89 -4.70 -4.42
N GLN A 31 11.70 -4.77 -5.74
CA GLN A 31 12.77 -4.49 -6.70
C GLN A 31 13.25 -3.05 -6.60
N GLU A 32 12.34 -2.13 -6.30
CA GLU A 32 12.66 -0.72 -6.22
C GLU A 32 13.12 -0.29 -4.83
N ASN A 33 13.20 -1.21 -3.88
CA ASN A 33 13.68 -0.94 -2.52
C ASN A 33 12.89 0.15 -1.80
N VAL A 34 11.56 0.09 -1.90
CA VAL A 34 10.74 1.05 -1.17
C VAL A 34 10.81 0.78 0.32
N ASP A 35 10.64 1.83 1.10
CA ASP A 35 10.64 1.72 2.57
C ASP A 35 9.23 1.50 3.10
N LEU A 36 8.23 2.07 2.43
CA LEU A 36 6.85 2.06 2.87
C LEU A 36 5.94 1.83 1.68
N PHE A 37 5.00 0.89 1.78
CA PHE A 37 4.10 0.57 0.68
C PHE A 37 2.65 0.52 1.17
N PHE A 38 1.80 1.34 0.54
CA PHE A 38 0.37 1.37 0.86
C PHE A 38 -0.42 0.48 -0.07
N ILE A 39 -1.33 -0.32 0.48
CA ILE A 39 -2.21 -1.16 -0.33
C ILE A 39 -3.65 -1.03 0.17
N PRO A 40 -4.64 -1.34 -0.68
CA PRO A 40 -6.02 -1.42 -0.21
C PRO A 40 -6.16 -2.56 0.81
N LYS A 41 -6.88 -2.30 1.89
CA LYS A 41 -7.06 -3.28 2.96
C LYS A 41 -7.68 -4.58 2.44
N ALA A 42 -8.51 -4.48 1.40
CA ALA A 42 -9.16 -5.64 0.81
C ALA A 42 -8.17 -6.65 0.21
N HIS A 43 -6.92 -6.25 -0.01
CA HIS A 43 -5.89 -7.13 -0.57
C HIS A 43 -5.10 -7.91 0.46
N LEU A 44 -5.38 -7.72 1.76
CA LEU A 44 -4.59 -8.40 2.79
C LEU A 44 -4.62 -9.93 2.63
N SER A 45 -5.77 -10.49 2.26
CA SER A 45 -5.86 -11.93 2.04
C SER A 45 -5.14 -12.38 0.76
N ASP A 46 -5.02 -11.48 -0.21
CA ASP A 46 -4.41 -11.80 -1.50
C ASP A 46 -2.89 -11.89 -1.42
N ILE A 47 -2.30 -11.31 -0.40
CA ILE A 47 -0.84 -11.25 -0.25
C ILE A 47 -0.32 -12.19 0.83
N SER A 48 -1.19 -13.03 1.38
CA SER A 48 -0.81 -14.00 2.38
C SER A 48 0.33 -14.88 1.87
N GLY A 49 1.37 -15.03 2.66
CA GLY A 49 2.52 -15.84 2.30
C GLY A 49 3.60 -15.12 1.49
N LEU A 50 3.32 -13.90 1.04
CA LEU A 50 4.35 -13.12 0.35
C LEU A 50 5.37 -12.58 1.34
N LYS A 51 6.62 -12.52 0.90
CA LYS A 51 7.70 -11.96 1.71
C LYS A 51 8.11 -10.60 1.15
N TYR A 52 8.28 -9.65 2.05
CA TYR A 52 8.71 -8.30 1.68
C TYR A 52 9.49 -7.70 2.84
N THR A 53 10.35 -6.72 2.53
CA THR A 53 11.23 -6.10 3.52
C THR A 53 10.80 -4.68 3.89
N PHE A 54 9.84 -4.12 3.17
CA PHE A 54 9.31 -2.78 3.46
C PHE A 54 8.16 -2.86 4.47
N ASP A 55 7.80 -1.72 5.06
CA ASP A 55 6.62 -1.64 5.90
C ASP A 55 5.39 -1.57 5.00
N LEU A 56 4.44 -2.45 5.24
CA LEU A 56 3.21 -2.52 4.47
C LEU A 56 2.07 -1.94 5.28
N ILE A 57 1.36 -0.97 4.70
CA ILE A 57 0.24 -0.32 5.37
C ILE A 57 -1.03 -0.53 4.56
N ALA A 58 -2.00 -1.20 5.17
CA ALA A 58 -3.29 -1.47 4.54
C ALA A 58 -4.26 -0.36 4.90
N VAL A 59 -4.92 0.22 3.91
CA VAL A 59 -5.84 1.33 4.12
C VAL A 59 -7.16 1.10 3.41
N GLU A 60 -8.23 1.63 3.96
CA GLU A 60 -9.56 1.55 3.37
C GLU A 60 -9.99 2.88 2.74
N THR A 61 -9.46 3.99 3.24
CA THR A 61 -9.84 5.33 2.78
C THR A 61 -8.61 6.17 2.49
N ILE A 62 -8.81 7.21 1.69
CA ILE A 62 -7.74 8.15 1.39
C ILE A 62 -7.30 8.88 2.68
N GLU A 63 -8.25 9.12 3.59
CA GLU A 63 -7.94 9.76 4.85
C GLU A 63 -6.98 8.93 5.69
N GLU A 64 -7.20 7.62 5.74
CA GLU A 64 -6.30 6.71 6.44
C GLU A 64 -4.90 6.73 5.84
N ALA A 65 -4.83 6.77 4.50
CA ALA A 65 -3.54 6.82 3.82
C ALA A 65 -2.79 8.10 4.16
N VAL A 66 -3.48 9.23 4.16
CA VAL A 66 -2.88 10.51 4.50
C VAL A 66 -2.40 10.52 5.95
N GLN A 67 -3.21 10.00 6.86
CA GLN A 67 -2.85 9.94 8.28
C GLN A 67 -1.61 9.07 8.49
N ALA A 68 -1.57 7.90 7.86
CA ALA A 68 -0.44 7.00 7.98
C ALA A 68 0.83 7.63 7.40
N LEU A 69 0.70 8.35 6.29
CA LEU A 69 1.82 9.04 5.69
C LEU A 69 2.37 10.12 6.62
N HIS A 70 1.48 10.87 7.25
CA HIS A 70 1.87 11.88 8.23
C HIS A 70 2.67 11.27 9.37
N GLU A 71 2.20 10.15 9.90
CA GLU A 71 2.88 9.47 11.00
C GLU A 71 4.25 8.93 10.58
N ALA A 72 4.37 8.51 9.33
CA ALA A 72 5.61 7.92 8.83
C ALA A 72 6.71 8.97 8.64
N ILE A 73 6.34 10.21 8.29
CA ILE A 73 7.32 11.25 7.98
C ILE A 73 7.53 12.24 9.13
N ASN A 74 6.75 12.13 10.18
CA ASN A 74 6.92 12.95 11.38
C ASN A 74 7.58 12.10 12.47
#